data_ffc069ec1ae617fcd1ab5f13fa273166
#
_entry.id   ffc069ec1ae617fcd1ab5f13fa273166
#
_cell.length_a   1.000
_cell.length_b   1.000
_cell.length_c   1.000
_cell.angle_alpha   90.00
_cell.angle_beta   90.00
_cell.angle_gamma   90.00
#
_symmetry.space_group_name_H-M   'P 1'
#
loop_
_entity.id
_entity.type
_entity.pdbx_description
1 polymer ?
#
loop_
_entity_poly.entity_id
_entity_poly.type
_entity_poly.pdbx_seq_one_letter_code
_entity_poly.pdbx_strand_id
1 'polypeptide(L)'
;ISCAMRALSQALPERGAASTHSVINAVFAGYDERVQTGRLFQFDVTGGRYEEREYAAIGSGGLHASTVVKLRHHDGIEADEAIDVAIEAIFQAADEDIATGGPDMVRGIYPVVALITADGFERLDDDDVAARTGSLLERLRGAS
;
A
#
# COMPACT_ATOMS: atom_id res chain seq x y z
N ILE A 1 13.42 -1.99 -11.21
CA ILE A 1 11.94 -2.14 -11.23
C ILE A 1 11.41 -1.31 -10.09
N SER A 2 10.67 -0.24 -10.41
CA SER A 2 9.98 0.57 -9.39
C SER A 2 8.53 0.12 -9.36
N CYS A 3 8.13 -0.46 -8.25
CA CYS A 3 6.76 -0.85 -8.00
C CYS A 3 6.11 0.23 -7.12
N ALA A 4 5.01 0.80 -7.59
CA ALA A 4 4.21 1.71 -6.79
C ALA A 4 2.88 1.05 -6.46
N MET A 5 2.54 1.01 -5.19
CA MET A 5 1.33 0.39 -4.70
C MET A 5 0.42 1.40 -4.02
N ARG A 6 -0.85 1.30 -4.33
CA ARG A 6 -1.90 2.04 -3.64
C ARG A 6 -2.81 1.05 -2.92
N ALA A 7 -2.82 1.07 -1.60
CA ALA A 7 -3.87 0.48 -0.82
C ALA A 7 -4.81 1.58 -0.33
N LEU A 8 -6.09 1.48 -0.68
CA LEU A 8 -7.14 2.36 -0.20
C LEU A 8 -7.96 1.62 0.85
N SER A 9 -7.88 2.08 2.09
CA SER A 9 -8.91 1.80 3.08
C SER A 9 -10.06 2.76 2.83
N GLN A 10 -11.24 2.26 2.48
CA GLN A 10 -12.45 3.06 2.42
C GLN A 10 -13.05 3.16 3.82
N ALA A 11 -12.79 4.25 4.52
CA ALA A 11 -13.63 4.65 5.63
C ALA A 11 -14.93 5.22 5.06
N LEU A 12 -16.05 4.58 5.35
CA LEU A 12 -17.39 5.10 5.07
C LEU A 12 -17.61 6.38 5.92
N PRO A 13 -18.09 7.50 5.35
CA PRO A 13 -18.37 8.67 6.14
C PRO A 13 -19.56 8.38 7.06
N GLU A 14 -19.35 8.46 8.36
CA GLU A 14 -20.42 8.53 9.32
C GLU A 14 -21.24 9.80 9.07
N ARG A 15 -22.55 9.65 8.91
CA ARG A 15 -23.49 10.76 8.76
C ARG A 15 -23.64 11.48 10.10
N GLY A 16 -23.18 12.69 10.18
CA GLY A 16 -23.62 13.63 11.19
C GLY A 16 -22.50 14.39 11.89
N ALA A 17 -22.39 15.63 11.54
CA ALA A 17 -21.89 16.81 12.24
C ALA A 17 -20.74 17.57 11.57
N ALA A 18 -20.97 18.87 11.43
CA ALA A 18 -20.02 19.99 11.31
C ALA A 18 -18.87 19.83 10.30
N SER A 19 -18.72 20.80 9.41
CA SER A 19 -17.69 20.90 8.38
C SER A 19 -16.30 20.53 8.91
N THR A 20 -15.99 19.27 8.84
CA THR A 20 -14.65 18.76 9.03
C THR A 20 -13.94 19.02 7.72
N HIS A 21 -12.95 19.87 7.73
CA HIS A 21 -12.05 20.05 6.61
C HIS A 21 -11.41 18.68 6.38
N SER A 22 -11.81 18.02 5.29
CA SER A 22 -11.20 16.74 4.91
C SER A 22 -9.74 17.00 4.53
N VAL A 23 -8.86 16.60 5.40
CA VAL A 23 -7.42 16.63 5.15
C VAL A 23 -7.09 15.48 4.20
N ILE A 24 -6.68 15.81 2.99
CA ILE A 24 -6.29 14.83 1.98
C ILE A 24 -4.78 14.76 1.95
N ASN A 25 -4.23 13.63 2.41
CA ASN A 25 -2.88 13.22 2.07
C ASN A 25 -2.97 12.35 0.80
N ALA A 26 -2.11 12.62 -0.16
CA ALA A 26 -2.10 11.87 -1.41
C ALA A 26 -0.71 11.34 -1.74
N VAL A 27 -0.67 10.13 -2.31
CA VAL A 27 0.53 9.58 -2.92
C VAL A 27 0.24 9.41 -4.41
N PHE A 28 1.14 9.93 -5.23
CA PHE A 28 1.14 9.72 -6.67
C PHE A 28 2.33 8.88 -7.06
N ALA A 29 2.05 7.85 -7.81
CA ALA A 29 3.05 6.95 -8.35
C ALA A 29 2.94 6.89 -9.87
N GLY A 30 4.07 6.81 -10.54
CA GLY A 30 4.12 6.72 -11.98
C GLY A 30 5.48 6.23 -12.47
N TYR A 31 5.53 5.88 -13.75
CA TYR A 31 6.77 5.53 -14.43
C TYR A 31 7.21 6.69 -15.33
N ASP A 32 8.44 7.18 -15.14
CA ASP A 32 9.03 8.24 -15.97
C ASP A 32 9.85 7.59 -17.09
N GLU A 33 9.29 7.59 -18.30
CA GLU A 33 9.90 6.97 -19.48
C GLU A 33 11.24 7.65 -19.88
N ARG A 34 11.43 8.92 -19.51
CA ARG A 34 12.66 9.66 -19.89
C ARG A 34 13.88 9.20 -19.10
N VAL A 35 13.66 8.84 -17.84
CA VAL A 35 14.73 8.38 -16.94
C VAL A 35 14.59 6.89 -16.60
N GLN A 36 13.62 6.21 -17.23
CA GLN A 36 13.39 4.76 -17.12
C GLN A 36 13.27 4.27 -15.66
N THR A 37 12.54 5.02 -14.85
CA THR A 37 12.36 4.68 -13.44
C THR A 37 10.97 5.03 -12.92
N GLY A 38 10.50 4.28 -11.94
CA GLY A 38 9.31 4.62 -11.17
C GLY A 38 9.59 5.83 -10.28
N ARG A 39 8.58 6.69 -10.14
CA ARG A 39 8.66 7.86 -9.27
C ARG A 39 7.46 7.90 -8.34
N LEU A 40 7.71 8.32 -7.13
CA LEU A 40 6.74 8.35 -6.06
C LEU A 40 6.74 9.75 -5.42
N PHE A 41 5.56 10.36 -5.33
CA PHE A 41 5.40 11.69 -4.75
C PHE A 41 4.34 11.65 -3.64
N GLN A 42 4.70 12.16 -2.49
CA GLN A 42 3.77 12.41 -1.41
C GLN A 42 3.38 13.88 -1.36
N PHE A 43 2.11 14.14 -1.15
CA PHE A 43 1.58 15.48 -0.96
C PHE A 43 0.99 15.61 0.44
N ASP A 44 1.34 16.68 1.13
CA ASP A 44 0.76 17.01 2.43
C ASP A 44 -0.39 18.01 2.31
N VAL A 45 -1.06 18.23 3.42
CA VAL A 45 -2.22 19.15 3.51
C VAL A 45 -1.86 20.61 3.35
N THR A 46 -0.61 20.97 3.46
CA THR A 46 -0.12 22.34 3.31
C THR A 46 0.29 22.66 1.88
N GLY A 47 0.16 21.67 0.97
CA GLY A 47 0.55 21.78 -0.44
C GLY A 47 2.01 21.46 -0.71
N GLY A 48 2.72 20.92 0.28
CA GLY A 48 4.07 20.40 0.10
C GLY A 48 4.06 19.18 -0.82
N ARG A 49 5.07 19.08 -1.70
CA ARG A 49 5.32 17.94 -2.57
C ARG A 49 6.71 17.39 -2.30
N TYR A 50 6.75 16.13 -1.93
CA TYR A 50 7.98 15.43 -1.60
C TYR A 50 8.14 14.22 -2.52
N GLU A 51 9.31 14.07 -3.13
CA GLU A 51 9.66 12.90 -3.90
C GLU A 51 10.27 11.85 -2.95
N GLU A 52 9.59 10.71 -2.85
CA GLU A 52 10.04 9.57 -2.07
C GLU A 52 10.85 8.64 -2.96
N ARG A 53 12.02 8.21 -2.49
CA ARG A 53 12.95 7.41 -3.29
C ARG A 53 12.68 5.92 -3.22
N GLU A 54 12.22 5.45 -2.09
CA GLU A 54 12.10 4.03 -1.80
C GLU A 54 10.64 3.61 -1.64
N TYR A 55 9.91 4.24 -0.74
CA TYR A 55 8.51 3.94 -0.46
C TYR A 55 7.81 5.13 0.18
N ALA A 56 6.48 5.09 0.18
CA ALA A 56 5.61 5.98 0.95
C ALA A 56 4.47 5.20 1.57
N ALA A 57 4.09 5.55 2.79
CA ALA A 57 2.91 5.03 3.45
C ALA A 57 2.15 6.16 4.12
N ILE A 58 0.86 6.24 3.87
CA ILE A 58 -0.04 7.27 4.41
C ILE A 58 -1.28 6.61 5.02
N GLY A 59 -1.94 7.33 5.90
CA GLY A 59 -3.10 6.84 6.65
C GLY A 59 -2.76 6.59 8.12
N SER A 60 -3.76 6.19 8.90
CA SER A 60 -3.61 5.95 10.35
C SER A 60 -2.58 4.85 10.66
N GLY A 61 -2.62 3.75 9.90
CA GLY A 61 -1.66 2.65 10.01
C GLY A 61 -0.34 2.87 9.26
N GLY A 62 -0.10 4.07 8.71
CA GLY A 62 1.07 4.36 7.86
C GLY A 62 2.40 4.11 8.54
N LEU A 63 2.52 4.35 9.84
CA LEU A 63 3.74 4.09 10.61
C LEU A 63 4.07 2.59 10.65
N HIS A 64 3.07 1.75 10.90
CA HIS A 64 3.22 0.30 10.96
C HIS A 64 3.56 -0.26 9.58
N ALA A 65 2.84 0.16 8.53
CA ALA A 65 3.14 -0.21 7.15
C ALA A 65 4.57 0.19 6.74
N SER A 66 5.00 1.42 7.04
CA SER A 66 6.35 1.91 6.78
C SER A 66 7.42 1.06 7.45
N THR A 67 7.16 0.58 8.67
CA THR A 67 8.11 -0.27 9.39
C THR A 67 8.32 -1.60 8.67
N VAL A 68 7.24 -2.24 8.23
CA VAL A 68 7.33 -3.50 7.46
C VAL A 68 8.09 -3.28 6.16
N VAL A 69 7.71 -2.27 5.38
CA VAL A 69 8.38 -1.98 4.10
C VAL A 69 9.86 -1.69 4.32
N LYS A 70 10.22 -0.87 5.30
CA LYS A 70 11.62 -0.55 5.62
C LYS A 70 12.47 -1.78 5.96
N LEU A 71 11.89 -2.77 6.62
CA LEU A 71 12.60 -3.99 7.00
C LEU A 71 12.76 -4.99 5.84
N ARG A 72 11.89 -4.90 4.84
CA ARG A 72 11.82 -5.85 3.73
C ARG A 72 12.32 -5.29 2.40
N HIS A 73 12.27 -3.97 2.24
CA HIS A 73 12.72 -3.31 1.01
C HIS A 73 14.24 -3.38 0.87
N HIS A 74 14.69 -3.63 -0.35
CA HIS A 74 16.09 -3.56 -0.75
C HIS A 74 16.20 -3.15 -2.23
N ASP A 75 17.35 -2.63 -2.60
CA ASP A 75 17.62 -2.26 -3.99
C ASP A 75 17.52 -3.49 -4.91
N GLY A 76 16.82 -3.34 -6.02
CA GLY A 76 16.61 -4.42 -6.99
C GLY A 76 15.51 -5.42 -6.60
N ILE A 77 14.67 -5.11 -5.62
CA ILE A 77 13.50 -5.94 -5.28
C ILE A 77 12.65 -6.22 -6.52
N GLU A 78 12.34 -7.49 -6.75
CA GLU A 78 11.50 -7.91 -7.88
C GLU A 78 10.02 -7.57 -7.64
N ALA A 79 9.25 -7.44 -8.72
CA ALA A 79 7.85 -7.03 -8.65
C ALA A 79 7.00 -7.93 -7.75
N ASP A 80 7.15 -9.25 -7.88
CA ASP A 80 6.41 -10.22 -7.06
C ASP A 80 6.71 -10.06 -5.56
N GLU A 81 7.98 -9.90 -5.20
CA GLU A 81 8.38 -9.69 -3.82
C GLU A 81 7.87 -8.35 -3.29
N ALA A 82 7.92 -7.28 -4.10
CA ALA A 82 7.40 -5.98 -3.71
C ALA A 82 5.87 -6.01 -3.47
N ILE A 83 5.12 -6.77 -4.26
CA ILE A 83 3.70 -7.02 -4.08
C ILE A 83 3.46 -7.73 -2.72
N ASP A 84 4.21 -8.80 -2.44
CA ASP A 84 4.08 -9.54 -1.20
C ASP A 84 4.43 -8.68 0.02
N VAL A 85 5.47 -7.84 -0.05
CA VAL A 85 5.85 -6.89 1.00
C VAL A 85 4.74 -5.89 1.28
N ALA A 86 4.07 -5.41 0.26
CA ALA A 86 3.00 -4.45 0.47
C ALA A 86 1.71 -5.08 1.02
N ILE A 87 1.37 -6.28 0.61
CA ILE A 87 0.27 -7.03 1.22
C ILE A 87 0.57 -7.28 2.70
N GLU A 88 1.80 -7.69 3.04
CA GLU A 88 2.26 -7.86 4.41
C GLU A 88 2.20 -6.56 5.22
N ALA A 89 2.62 -5.43 4.62
CA ALA A 89 2.60 -4.13 5.27
C ALA A 89 1.18 -3.68 5.64
N ILE A 90 0.20 -3.87 4.74
CA ILE A 90 -1.20 -3.58 5.01
C ILE A 90 -1.78 -4.52 6.06
N PHE A 91 -1.44 -5.81 6.00
CA PHE A 91 -1.89 -6.79 6.98
C PHE A 91 -1.40 -6.42 8.40
N GLN A 92 -0.12 -6.15 8.57
CA GLN A 92 0.46 -5.77 9.85
C GLN A 92 -0.06 -4.41 10.35
N ALA A 93 -0.25 -3.45 9.44
CA ALA A 93 -0.83 -2.16 9.80
C ALA A 93 -2.27 -2.30 10.31
N ALA A 94 -3.06 -3.19 9.73
CA ALA A 94 -4.43 -3.45 10.16
C ALA A 94 -4.52 -4.22 11.49
N ASP A 95 -3.53 -5.02 11.82
CA ASP A 95 -3.45 -5.71 13.12
C ASP A 95 -3.13 -4.73 14.26
N GLU A 96 -2.35 -3.70 13.98
CA GLU A 96 -1.90 -2.71 14.98
C GLU A 96 -2.80 -1.46 15.05
N ASP A 97 -3.56 -1.16 13.99
CA ASP A 97 -4.40 0.04 13.90
C ASP A 97 -5.82 -0.30 13.47
N ILE A 98 -6.76 -0.18 14.41
CA ILE A 98 -8.19 -0.50 14.21
C ILE A 98 -8.87 0.35 13.12
N ALA A 99 -8.31 1.52 12.79
CA ALA A 99 -8.84 2.39 11.74
C ALA A 99 -8.32 1.98 10.34
N THR A 100 -7.32 1.13 10.28
CA THR A 100 -6.81 0.57 9.02
C THR A 100 -7.57 -0.70 8.66
N GLY A 101 -8.28 -0.67 7.52
CA GLY A 101 -8.97 -1.86 7.00
C GLY A 101 -7.94 -2.89 6.52
N GLY A 102 -8.01 -4.09 7.08
CA GLY A 102 -7.18 -5.23 6.67
C GLY A 102 -7.94 -6.21 5.78
N PRO A 103 -7.23 -7.25 5.30
CA PRO A 103 -7.87 -8.34 4.58
C PRO A 103 -8.88 -9.08 5.46
N ASP A 104 -10.08 -9.30 4.94
CA ASP A 104 -11.12 -10.13 5.57
C ASP A 104 -11.39 -11.34 4.67
N MET A 105 -10.77 -12.46 5.02
CA MET A 105 -10.85 -13.72 4.26
C MET A 105 -12.29 -14.28 4.25
N VAL A 106 -13.07 -14.02 5.29
CA VAL A 106 -14.45 -14.53 5.42
C VAL A 106 -15.38 -13.78 4.47
N ARG A 107 -15.18 -12.47 4.35
CA ARG A 107 -15.96 -11.61 3.45
C ARG A 107 -15.37 -11.48 2.06
N GLY A 108 -14.19 -12.03 1.80
CA GLY A 108 -13.48 -11.86 0.53
C GLY A 108 -13.05 -10.41 0.27
N ILE A 109 -12.67 -9.69 1.32
CA ILE A 109 -12.18 -8.31 1.21
C ILE A 109 -10.65 -8.33 1.24
N TYR A 110 -10.05 -7.81 0.18
CA TYR A 110 -8.61 -7.76 0.01
C TYR A 110 -8.14 -6.36 -0.34
N PRO A 111 -6.87 -6.00 -0.07
CA PRO A 111 -6.32 -4.73 -0.51
C PRO A 111 -6.32 -4.62 -2.04
N VAL A 112 -6.57 -3.43 -2.55
CA VAL A 112 -6.38 -3.17 -3.98
C VAL A 112 -4.89 -2.97 -4.23
N VAL A 113 -4.33 -3.83 -5.06
CA VAL A 113 -2.91 -3.79 -5.44
C VAL A 113 -2.79 -3.45 -6.93
N ALA A 114 -1.86 -2.55 -7.25
CA ALA A 114 -1.55 -2.21 -8.62
C ALA A 114 -0.03 -2.14 -8.83
N LEU A 115 0.40 -2.60 -9.99
CA LEU A 115 1.78 -2.54 -10.46
C LEU A 115 1.89 -1.44 -11.51
N ILE A 116 2.94 -0.63 -11.43
CA ILE A 116 3.26 0.40 -12.42
C ILE A 116 4.69 0.17 -12.90
N THR A 117 4.83 -0.13 -14.17
CA THR A 117 6.11 -0.43 -14.83
C THR A 117 6.26 0.37 -16.12
N ALA A 118 7.32 0.10 -16.89
CA ALA A 118 7.46 0.63 -18.25
C ALA A 118 6.31 0.21 -19.19
N ASP A 119 5.67 -0.93 -18.90
CA ASP A 119 4.56 -1.46 -19.70
C ASP A 119 3.21 -0.81 -19.33
N GLY A 120 3.17 0.00 -18.27
CA GLY A 120 2.02 0.77 -17.85
C GLY A 120 1.50 0.39 -16.46
N PHE A 121 0.20 0.65 -16.27
CA PHE A 121 -0.53 0.37 -15.04
C PHE A 121 -1.30 -0.95 -15.16
N GLU A 122 -1.11 -1.82 -14.21
CA GLU A 122 -1.82 -3.08 -14.08
C GLU A 122 -2.39 -3.21 -12.66
N ARG A 123 -3.70 -3.41 -12.54
CA ARG A 123 -4.33 -3.79 -11.28
C ARG A 123 -4.32 -5.31 -11.17
N LEU A 124 -3.83 -5.84 -10.06
CA LEU A 124 -3.87 -7.27 -9.78
C LEU A 124 -5.32 -7.74 -9.56
N ASP A 125 -5.59 -8.95 -10.00
CA ASP A 125 -6.89 -9.59 -9.77
C ASP A 125 -7.06 -9.93 -8.29
N ASP A 126 -8.30 -9.86 -7.81
CA ASP A 126 -8.63 -10.13 -6.41
C ASP A 126 -8.29 -11.58 -6.01
N ASP A 127 -8.37 -12.53 -6.93
CA ASP A 127 -7.98 -13.94 -6.70
C ASP A 127 -6.47 -14.10 -6.48
N ASP A 128 -5.63 -13.36 -7.21
CA ASP A 128 -4.18 -13.37 -7.00
C ASP A 128 -3.81 -12.74 -5.65
N VAL A 129 -4.42 -11.61 -5.31
CA VAL A 129 -4.22 -10.97 -4.00
C VAL A 129 -4.70 -11.87 -2.86
N ALA A 130 -5.80 -12.60 -3.04
CA ALA A 130 -6.31 -13.58 -2.09
C ALA A 130 -5.32 -14.73 -1.86
N ALA A 131 -4.78 -15.30 -2.93
CA ALA A 131 -3.80 -16.37 -2.87
C ALA A 131 -2.51 -15.94 -2.14
N ARG A 132 -1.99 -14.76 -2.45
CA ARG A 132 -0.82 -14.17 -1.78
C ARG A 132 -1.09 -13.90 -0.31
N THR A 133 -2.26 -13.37 0.04
CA THR A 133 -2.68 -13.16 1.44
C THR A 133 -2.76 -14.50 2.19
N GLY A 134 -3.30 -15.54 1.58
CA GLY A 134 -3.33 -16.89 2.15
C GLY A 134 -1.93 -17.43 2.45
N SER A 135 -1.00 -17.31 1.49
CA SER A 135 0.39 -17.72 1.64
C SER A 135 1.11 -16.92 2.74
N LEU A 136 0.83 -15.64 2.88
CA LEU A 136 1.35 -14.82 3.98
C LEU A 136 0.90 -15.36 5.34
N LEU A 137 -0.39 -15.64 5.50
CA LEU A 137 -0.95 -16.15 6.76
C LEU A 137 -0.35 -17.53 7.14
N GLU A 138 -0.11 -18.40 6.17
CA GLU A 138 0.55 -19.67 6.41
C GLU A 138 1.99 -19.48 6.90
N ARG A 139 2.74 -18.57 6.29
CA ARG A 139 4.10 -18.23 6.75
C ARG A 139 4.12 -17.69 8.17
N LEU A 140 3.20 -16.78 8.51
CA LEU A 140 3.13 -16.20 9.86
C LEU A 140 2.75 -17.25 10.93
N ARG A 141 1.85 -18.18 10.60
CA ARG A 141 1.50 -19.29 11.51
C ARG A 141 2.64 -20.28 11.70
N GLY A 142 3.45 -20.53 10.67
CA GLY A 142 4.59 -21.43 10.73
C GLY A 142 5.81 -20.85 11.46
N ALA A 143 5.85 -19.54 11.68
CA ALA A 143 6.92 -18.83 12.38
C ALA A 143 6.65 -18.65 13.89
N SER A 144 5.46 -19.03 14.37
CA SER A 144 5.05 -19.00 15.77
C SER A 144 5.25 -20.38 16.40
#